data_6b5cbc95292383fde59942e1b1865ae8
#
_entry.id   6b5cbc95292383fde59942e1b1865ae8
#
_cell.length_a   1.000
_cell.length_b   1.000
_cell.length_c   1.000
_cell.angle_alpha   90.00
_cell.angle_beta   90.00
_cell.angle_gamma   90.00
#
_symmetry.space_group_name_H-M   'P 1'
#
loop_
_entity.id
_entity.type
_entity.pdbx_description
1 polymer ?
#
loop_
_entity_poly.entity_id
_entity_poly.type
_entity_poly.pdbx_seq_one_letter_code
_entity_poly.pdbx_strand_id
1 'polypeptide(L)'
;MRFSLPRALRQACGAAAALAATAALAQATAYPNAPITLIVPFAAGSGTDAVARTVGQKLAERLKQPVLVDNKPGANAQVGAQLAARARPDGYTLFMTTNTSHSANPALYTSLKYDPIKDFTPVARVGELPFALVVSPALPVKTLPEFLDYARAHPGTLSYATPNSTSLVAMESIKHIAKVDILGVPYKSSPQALTDLLGGQVQAYVVDLGSGKSMLTGDKVRTLGITTAQPSPLLPGVPPIGQTVKGFDLTSWNGIFGPAGMPPAVVQRLNTELQAVLADKDTQDKLAQIGFQVWPSRTPEEFAQYVAQQLAHWRTLIQQAGIQATTP
;
A
#
# COMPACT_ATOMS: atom_id res chain seq x y z
N MET A 1 8.41 -74.21 -4.67
CA MET A 1 8.22 -73.72 -6.06
C MET A 1 8.31 -72.23 -6.10
N ARG A 2 9.37 -71.62 -6.71
CA ARG A 2 9.51 -70.18 -6.90
C ARG A 2 8.98 -69.82 -8.29
N PHE A 3 7.81 -69.22 -8.35
CA PHE A 3 7.29 -68.67 -9.62
C PHE A 3 8.05 -67.37 -9.98
N SER A 4 8.90 -67.43 -11.01
CA SER A 4 9.53 -66.25 -11.58
C SER A 4 8.62 -65.70 -12.69
N LEU A 5 8.11 -64.49 -12.53
CA LEU A 5 7.37 -63.81 -13.60
C LEU A 5 8.24 -63.63 -14.87
N PRO A 6 7.66 -63.89 -16.04
CA PRO A 6 8.37 -63.75 -17.32
C PRO A 6 8.89 -62.33 -17.52
N ARG A 7 10.11 -62.20 -18.10
CA ARG A 7 10.81 -60.90 -18.35
C ARG A 7 9.92 -59.88 -19.06
N ALA A 8 9.09 -60.31 -19.98
CA ALA A 8 8.17 -59.45 -20.74
C ALA A 8 7.12 -58.75 -19.81
N LEU A 9 6.63 -59.45 -18.79
CA LEU A 9 5.66 -58.87 -17.83
C LEU A 9 6.32 -57.82 -16.90
N ARG A 10 7.60 -58.03 -16.53
CA ARG A 10 8.35 -57.05 -15.73
C ARG A 10 8.67 -55.77 -16.53
N GLN A 11 8.95 -55.91 -17.83
CA GLN A 11 9.18 -54.74 -18.69
C GLN A 11 7.90 -53.98 -18.97
N ALA A 12 6.76 -54.62 -19.16
CA ALA A 12 5.46 -53.98 -19.33
C ALA A 12 5.00 -53.22 -18.06
N CYS A 13 5.20 -53.81 -16.86
CA CYS A 13 4.90 -53.15 -15.60
C CYS A 13 5.83 -51.93 -15.34
N GLY A 14 7.12 -52.03 -15.73
CA GLY A 14 8.07 -50.90 -15.62
C GLY A 14 7.73 -49.74 -16.53
N ALA A 15 7.32 -50.02 -17.78
CA ALA A 15 6.89 -49.01 -18.73
C ALA A 15 5.55 -48.34 -18.31
N ALA A 16 4.59 -49.11 -17.79
CA ALA A 16 3.33 -48.58 -17.28
C ALA A 16 3.53 -47.72 -16.02
N ALA A 17 4.45 -48.08 -15.14
CA ALA A 17 4.79 -47.31 -13.95
C ALA A 17 5.53 -45.98 -14.34
N ALA A 18 6.40 -46.01 -15.34
CA ALA A 18 7.07 -44.80 -15.85
C ALA A 18 6.09 -43.84 -16.56
N LEU A 19 5.13 -44.39 -17.34
CA LEU A 19 4.06 -43.55 -17.94
C LEU A 19 3.09 -42.99 -16.91
N ALA A 20 2.76 -43.72 -15.85
CA ALA A 20 1.95 -43.22 -14.75
C ALA A 20 2.68 -42.14 -13.93
N ALA A 21 4.00 -42.28 -13.74
CA ALA A 21 4.80 -41.27 -13.06
C ALA A 21 4.94 -39.97 -13.90
N THR A 22 5.06 -40.06 -15.22
CA THR A 22 5.07 -38.88 -16.11
C THR A 22 3.69 -38.21 -16.22
N ALA A 23 2.59 -38.99 -16.18
CA ALA A 23 1.24 -38.44 -16.13
C ALA A 23 0.92 -37.75 -14.78
N ALA A 24 1.46 -38.26 -13.67
CA ALA A 24 1.34 -37.60 -12.36
C ALA A 24 2.13 -36.29 -12.26
N LEU A 25 3.26 -36.15 -12.95
CA LEU A 25 4.03 -34.92 -13.06
C LEU A 25 3.37 -33.91 -14.00
N ALA A 26 2.59 -34.32 -14.99
CA ALA A 26 1.87 -33.44 -15.91
C ALA A 26 0.59 -32.82 -15.30
N GLN A 27 0.11 -33.33 -14.16
CA GLN A 27 -1.02 -32.78 -13.40
C GLN A 27 -0.62 -31.83 -12.27
N ALA A 28 0.57 -31.26 -12.30
CA ALA A 28 0.81 -30.03 -11.56
C ALA A 28 -0.15 -28.98 -12.15
N THR A 29 -1.33 -28.85 -11.54
CA THR A 29 -2.38 -27.91 -11.97
C THR A 29 -1.76 -26.55 -12.15
N ALA A 30 -1.82 -26.01 -13.37
CA ALA A 30 -1.19 -24.75 -13.72
C ALA A 30 -1.71 -23.66 -12.75
N TYR A 31 -0.80 -23.05 -12.00
CA TYR A 31 -1.12 -21.92 -11.11
C TYR A 31 -1.51 -20.70 -11.95
N PRO A 32 -2.58 -19.94 -11.60
CA PRO A 32 -3.61 -20.27 -10.60
C PRO A 32 -4.74 -21.11 -11.20
N ASN A 33 -5.34 -22.00 -10.39
CA ASN A 33 -6.51 -22.81 -10.75
C ASN A 33 -7.71 -22.57 -9.81
N ALA A 34 -7.61 -21.58 -8.92
CA ALA A 34 -8.63 -21.17 -7.97
C ALA A 34 -8.60 -19.63 -7.79
N PRO A 35 -9.65 -19.04 -7.21
CA PRO A 35 -9.67 -17.61 -6.89
C PRO A 35 -8.53 -17.20 -5.97
N ILE A 36 -7.99 -15.99 -6.20
CA ILE A 36 -6.96 -15.37 -5.38
C ILE A 36 -7.61 -14.33 -4.47
N THR A 37 -7.29 -14.35 -3.19
CA THR A 37 -7.67 -13.32 -2.23
C THR A 37 -6.57 -12.26 -2.15
N LEU A 38 -6.92 -10.99 -2.37
CA LEU A 38 -6.03 -9.84 -2.23
C LEU A 38 -6.41 -9.07 -0.97
N ILE A 39 -5.71 -9.33 0.13
CA ILE A 39 -5.90 -8.62 1.40
C ILE A 39 -5.43 -7.18 1.25
N VAL A 40 -6.27 -6.23 1.71
CA VAL A 40 -5.98 -4.79 1.79
C VAL A 40 -6.15 -4.33 3.23
N PRO A 41 -5.12 -3.77 3.90
CA PRO A 41 -5.18 -3.43 5.33
C PRO A 41 -5.86 -2.09 5.61
N PHE A 42 -6.67 -1.61 4.69
CA PHE A 42 -7.42 -0.36 4.78
C PHE A 42 -8.89 -0.59 4.44
N ALA A 43 -9.76 0.31 4.92
CA ALA A 43 -11.19 0.22 4.65
C ALA A 43 -11.52 0.35 3.16
N ALA A 44 -12.65 -0.20 2.77
CA ALA A 44 -13.23 0.03 1.44
C ALA A 44 -13.41 1.54 1.20
N GLY A 45 -13.12 2.00 -0.02
CA GLY A 45 -13.11 3.42 -0.40
C GLY A 45 -11.82 4.18 -0.02
N SER A 46 -10.81 3.51 0.56
CA SER A 46 -9.46 4.08 0.68
C SER A 46 -8.73 4.08 -0.66
N GLY A 47 -7.71 4.94 -0.81
CA GLY A 47 -6.91 4.96 -2.04
C GLY A 47 -6.27 3.62 -2.38
N THR A 48 -5.74 2.90 -1.38
CA THR A 48 -5.19 1.55 -1.59
C THR A 48 -6.26 0.54 -2.02
N ASP A 49 -7.49 0.63 -1.51
CA ASP A 49 -8.61 -0.21 -1.95
C ASP A 49 -8.96 0.05 -3.42
N ALA A 50 -9.01 1.32 -3.83
CA ALA A 50 -9.27 1.69 -5.22
C ALA A 50 -8.18 1.16 -6.18
N VAL A 51 -6.90 1.26 -5.79
CA VAL A 51 -5.77 0.67 -6.54
C VAL A 51 -5.90 -0.84 -6.60
N ALA A 52 -6.20 -1.50 -5.46
CA ALA A 52 -6.32 -2.96 -5.38
C ALA A 52 -7.45 -3.49 -6.29
N ARG A 53 -8.60 -2.82 -6.34
CA ARG A 53 -9.71 -3.21 -7.22
C ARG A 53 -9.35 -3.03 -8.69
N THR A 54 -8.71 -1.92 -9.06
CA THR A 54 -8.28 -1.67 -10.45
C THR A 54 -7.25 -2.70 -10.91
N VAL A 55 -6.19 -2.92 -10.12
CA VAL A 55 -5.13 -3.88 -10.43
C VAL A 55 -5.66 -5.32 -10.36
N GLY A 56 -6.46 -5.65 -9.34
CA GLY A 56 -7.04 -6.97 -9.13
C GLY A 56 -7.97 -7.40 -10.27
N GLN A 57 -8.82 -6.48 -10.78
CA GLN A 57 -9.67 -6.75 -11.93
C GLN A 57 -8.84 -7.10 -13.17
N LYS A 58 -7.83 -6.29 -13.48
CA LYS A 58 -6.96 -6.53 -14.64
C LYS A 58 -6.11 -7.80 -14.50
N LEU A 59 -5.65 -8.08 -13.28
CA LEU A 59 -4.93 -9.31 -12.98
C LEU A 59 -5.84 -10.55 -13.15
N ALA A 60 -7.10 -10.47 -12.73
CA ALA A 60 -8.08 -11.55 -12.91
C ALA A 60 -8.32 -11.86 -14.39
N GLU A 61 -8.44 -10.84 -15.24
CA GLU A 61 -8.58 -11.00 -16.70
C GLU A 61 -7.39 -11.78 -17.31
N ARG A 62 -6.17 -11.48 -16.87
CA ARG A 62 -4.94 -12.12 -17.36
C ARG A 62 -4.74 -13.53 -16.81
N LEU A 63 -5.00 -13.73 -15.54
CA LEU A 63 -4.88 -15.04 -14.88
C LEU A 63 -6.04 -15.99 -15.18
N LYS A 64 -7.15 -15.48 -15.74
CA LYS A 64 -8.41 -16.20 -15.95
C LYS A 64 -8.95 -16.84 -14.66
N GLN A 65 -8.70 -16.17 -13.54
CA GLN A 65 -9.16 -16.55 -12.21
C GLN A 65 -9.61 -15.31 -11.44
N PRO A 66 -10.67 -15.37 -10.65
CA PRO A 66 -11.11 -14.22 -9.84
C PRO A 66 -10.01 -13.75 -8.88
N VAL A 67 -9.86 -12.42 -8.76
CA VAL A 67 -9.05 -11.77 -7.72
C VAL A 67 -10.00 -11.00 -6.82
N LEU A 68 -10.17 -11.45 -5.58
CA LEU A 68 -11.15 -10.94 -4.63
C LEU A 68 -10.44 -10.02 -3.63
N VAL A 69 -10.82 -8.75 -3.62
CA VAL A 69 -10.30 -7.77 -2.66
C VAL A 69 -10.98 -7.97 -1.30
N ASP A 70 -10.20 -8.23 -0.26
CA ASP A 70 -10.64 -8.45 1.11
C ASP A 70 -10.06 -7.37 2.04
N ASN A 71 -10.89 -6.41 2.45
CA ASN A 71 -10.47 -5.31 3.31
C ASN A 71 -10.37 -5.75 4.78
N LYS A 72 -9.17 -5.65 5.37
CA LYS A 72 -8.85 -6.00 6.77
C LYS A 72 -8.23 -4.80 7.49
N PRO A 73 -8.98 -3.71 7.72
CA PRO A 73 -8.46 -2.54 8.41
C PRO A 73 -8.26 -2.80 9.91
N GLY A 74 -7.43 -1.98 10.54
CA GLY A 74 -7.24 -1.97 11.99
C GLY A 74 -5.80 -1.86 12.41
N ALA A 75 -5.60 -1.27 13.59
CA ALA A 75 -4.30 -1.06 14.24
C ALA A 75 -3.22 -0.55 13.26
N ASN A 76 -3.53 0.50 12.51
CA ASN A 76 -2.63 1.08 11.52
C ASN A 76 -2.05 0.03 10.55
N ALA A 77 -2.93 -0.72 9.86
CA ALA A 77 -2.62 -1.80 8.90
C ALA A 77 -2.05 -3.11 9.52
N GLN A 78 -1.86 -3.20 10.84
CA GLN A 78 -1.28 -4.38 11.47
C GLN A 78 -2.19 -5.61 11.39
N VAL A 79 -3.52 -5.44 11.45
CA VAL A 79 -4.47 -6.56 11.35
C VAL A 79 -4.34 -7.28 10.01
N GLY A 80 -4.39 -6.54 8.91
CA GLY A 80 -4.22 -7.11 7.57
C GLY A 80 -2.84 -7.74 7.36
N ALA A 81 -1.78 -7.09 7.87
CA ALA A 81 -0.41 -7.59 7.77
C ALA A 81 -0.24 -8.93 8.49
N GLN A 82 -0.76 -9.08 9.72
CA GLN A 82 -0.69 -10.33 10.47
C GLN A 82 -1.48 -11.47 9.82
N LEU A 83 -2.65 -11.17 9.23
CA LEU A 83 -3.43 -12.17 8.50
C LEU A 83 -2.69 -12.65 7.26
N ALA A 84 -2.12 -11.73 6.49
CA ALA A 84 -1.36 -12.06 5.29
C ALA A 84 -0.07 -12.85 5.62
N ALA A 85 0.68 -12.45 6.64
CA ALA A 85 1.89 -13.13 7.08
C ALA A 85 1.67 -14.60 7.49
N ARG A 86 0.46 -14.92 8.01
CA ARG A 86 0.10 -16.27 8.47
C ARG A 86 -0.63 -17.11 7.43
N ALA A 87 -0.89 -16.55 6.25
CA ALA A 87 -1.54 -17.29 5.17
C ALA A 87 -0.61 -18.38 4.60
N ARG A 88 -1.19 -19.35 3.87
CA ARG A 88 -0.39 -20.38 3.18
C ARG A 88 0.42 -19.73 2.06
N PRO A 89 1.70 -20.11 1.90
CA PRO A 89 2.58 -19.52 0.89
C PRO A 89 2.39 -20.16 -0.50
N ASP A 90 1.14 -20.36 -0.90
CA ASP A 90 0.76 -21.04 -2.15
C ASP A 90 0.36 -20.08 -3.28
N GLY A 91 0.37 -18.78 -3.02
CA GLY A 91 0.04 -17.72 -3.97
C GLY A 91 -1.45 -17.39 -4.06
N TYR A 92 -2.34 -18.07 -3.33
CA TYR A 92 -3.77 -17.79 -3.34
C TYR A 92 -4.21 -16.74 -2.30
N THR A 93 -3.30 -16.34 -1.43
CA THR A 93 -3.48 -15.16 -0.57
C THR A 93 -2.34 -14.18 -0.85
N LEU A 94 -2.69 -13.02 -1.36
CA LEU A 94 -1.78 -11.90 -1.60
C LEU A 94 -2.12 -10.73 -0.68
N PHE A 95 -1.19 -9.82 -0.51
CA PHE A 95 -1.31 -8.66 0.35
C PHE A 95 -0.91 -7.40 -0.42
N MET A 96 -1.86 -6.52 -0.72
CA MET A 96 -1.55 -5.19 -1.23
C MET A 96 -1.49 -4.22 -0.07
N THR A 97 -0.31 -3.68 0.16
CA THR A 97 -0.08 -2.74 1.24
C THR A 97 0.80 -1.57 0.84
N THR A 98 1.15 -0.76 1.82
CA THR A 98 1.88 0.50 1.64
C THR A 98 3.08 0.57 2.60
N ASN A 99 3.83 1.68 2.53
CA ASN A 99 4.83 2.07 3.53
C ASN A 99 4.32 1.95 4.98
N THR A 100 3.01 2.07 5.23
CA THR A 100 2.45 2.00 6.59
C THR A 100 2.88 0.72 7.31
N SER A 101 2.56 -0.46 6.77
CA SER A 101 2.92 -1.73 7.41
C SER A 101 4.39 -2.12 7.21
N HIS A 102 4.99 -1.77 6.06
CA HIS A 102 6.29 -2.30 5.65
C HIS A 102 7.47 -1.34 5.87
N SER A 103 7.22 -0.08 6.26
CA SER A 103 8.30 0.90 6.47
C SER A 103 8.11 1.75 7.72
N ALA A 104 6.88 2.27 7.96
CA ALA A 104 6.63 3.19 9.06
C ALA A 104 6.39 2.48 10.40
N ASN A 105 5.54 1.45 10.42
CA ASN A 105 5.19 0.75 11.66
C ASN A 105 6.39 0.21 12.44
N PRO A 106 7.46 -0.33 11.81
CA PRO A 106 8.66 -0.75 12.54
C PRO A 106 9.38 0.36 13.33
N ALA A 107 9.13 1.62 12.97
CA ALA A 107 9.68 2.77 13.69
C ALA A 107 8.64 3.47 14.59
N LEU A 108 7.35 3.29 14.34
CA LEU A 108 6.27 3.88 15.13
C LEU A 108 5.89 3.05 16.35
N TYR A 109 6.19 1.75 16.35
CA TYR A 109 5.80 0.85 17.43
C TYR A 109 6.98 0.13 18.05
N THR A 110 6.98 -0.03 19.37
CA THR A 110 8.02 -0.73 20.13
C THR A 110 8.01 -2.24 19.90
N SER A 111 6.86 -2.79 19.49
CA SER A 111 6.71 -4.21 19.12
C SER A 111 5.68 -4.37 18.01
N LEU A 112 5.94 -5.30 17.10
CA LEU A 112 5.00 -5.72 16.05
C LEU A 112 4.83 -7.23 16.13
N LYS A 113 3.63 -7.71 15.77
CA LYS A 113 3.32 -9.16 15.71
C LYS A 113 3.63 -9.74 14.31
N TYR A 114 4.46 -9.07 13.54
CA TYR A 114 4.99 -9.49 12.23
C TYR A 114 6.30 -8.77 11.95
N ASP A 115 7.13 -9.38 11.12
CA ASP A 115 8.35 -8.79 10.56
C ASP A 115 8.08 -8.42 9.09
N PRO A 116 8.21 -7.14 8.69
CA PRO A 116 7.86 -6.70 7.33
C PRO A 116 8.77 -7.27 6.25
N ILE A 117 9.93 -7.82 6.61
CA ILE A 117 10.88 -8.43 5.67
C ILE A 117 10.80 -9.96 5.72
N LYS A 118 10.86 -10.55 6.94
CA LYS A 118 10.99 -12.01 7.08
C LYS A 118 9.70 -12.76 6.85
N ASP A 119 8.54 -12.14 7.14
CA ASP A 119 7.24 -12.80 7.07
C ASP A 119 6.56 -12.65 5.71
N PHE A 120 7.21 -11.98 4.74
CA PHE A 120 6.64 -11.71 3.43
C PHE A 120 7.59 -12.03 2.28
N THR A 121 6.99 -12.45 1.17
CA THR A 121 7.66 -12.58 -0.13
C THR A 121 7.24 -11.41 -1.02
N PRO A 122 8.15 -10.50 -1.41
CA PRO A 122 7.84 -9.42 -2.35
C PRO A 122 7.45 -9.99 -3.72
N VAL A 123 6.39 -9.45 -4.32
CA VAL A 123 5.93 -9.84 -5.67
C VAL A 123 6.15 -8.71 -6.66
N ALA A 124 5.59 -7.53 -6.39
CA ALA A 124 5.76 -6.36 -7.28
C ALA A 124 5.48 -5.05 -6.54
N ARG A 125 6.28 -4.01 -6.78
CA ARG A 125 5.86 -2.63 -6.52
C ARG A 125 4.84 -2.22 -7.58
N VAL A 126 3.77 -1.55 -7.16
CA VAL A 126 2.72 -1.07 -8.06
C VAL A 126 2.98 0.39 -8.47
N GLY A 127 3.32 1.23 -7.50
CA GLY A 127 3.60 2.64 -7.74
C GLY A 127 3.48 3.50 -6.50
N GLU A 128 3.17 4.78 -6.70
CA GLU A 128 3.10 5.78 -5.66
C GLU A 128 1.72 6.43 -5.58
N LEU A 129 1.33 6.74 -4.37
CA LEU A 129 0.09 7.45 -4.05
C LEU A 129 0.48 8.75 -3.33
N PRO A 130 0.53 9.89 -4.05
CA PRO A 130 0.76 11.19 -3.44
C PRO A 130 -0.35 11.58 -2.47
N PHE A 131 -0.01 12.44 -1.52
CA PHE A 131 -0.93 13.01 -0.54
C PHE A 131 -1.01 14.52 -0.72
N ALA A 132 -2.10 15.12 -0.21
CA ALA A 132 -2.28 16.57 -0.19
C ALA A 132 -2.72 17.03 1.21
N LEU A 133 -2.15 18.11 1.69
CA LEU A 133 -2.63 18.81 2.87
C LEU A 133 -3.88 19.60 2.50
N VAL A 134 -4.97 19.26 3.14
CA VAL A 134 -6.26 19.95 3.00
C VAL A 134 -6.73 20.47 4.34
N VAL A 135 -7.51 21.55 4.29
CA VAL A 135 -8.16 22.10 5.48
C VAL A 135 -9.65 22.29 5.24
N SER A 136 -10.39 22.31 6.35
CA SER A 136 -11.81 22.65 6.34
C SER A 136 -12.02 24.04 5.70
N PRO A 137 -13.01 24.19 4.81
CA PRO A 137 -13.30 25.49 4.20
C PRO A 137 -13.75 26.57 5.22
N ALA A 138 -14.14 26.15 6.43
CA ALA A 138 -14.49 27.05 7.52
C ALA A 138 -13.28 27.80 8.11
N LEU A 139 -12.04 27.27 7.92
CA LEU A 139 -10.84 28.00 8.33
C LEU A 139 -10.60 29.23 7.45
N PRO A 140 -10.26 30.41 8.05
CA PRO A 140 -10.03 31.65 7.31
C PRO A 140 -8.61 31.72 6.71
N VAL A 141 -8.14 30.62 6.08
CA VAL A 141 -6.80 30.52 5.48
C VAL A 141 -6.92 30.04 4.03
N LYS A 142 -6.06 30.51 3.15
CA LYS A 142 -6.07 30.16 1.71
C LYS A 142 -4.79 29.48 1.24
N THR A 143 -3.71 29.63 1.98
CA THR A 143 -2.38 29.14 1.63
C THR A 143 -1.75 28.41 2.81
N LEU A 144 -0.72 27.62 2.54
CA LEU A 144 0.03 26.94 3.60
C LEU A 144 0.71 27.92 4.56
N PRO A 145 1.36 29.01 4.12
CA PRO A 145 1.86 30.04 5.04
C PRO A 145 0.78 30.59 5.98
N GLU A 146 -0.39 30.99 5.43
CA GLU A 146 -1.51 31.48 6.25
C GLU A 146 -2.01 30.44 7.27
N PHE A 147 -2.06 29.15 6.89
CA PHE A 147 -2.42 28.08 7.81
C PHE A 147 -1.42 27.94 8.96
N LEU A 148 -0.12 28.02 8.67
CA LEU A 148 0.92 27.95 9.68
C LEU A 148 0.92 29.16 10.60
N ASP A 149 0.67 30.37 10.07
CA ASP A 149 0.54 31.58 10.87
C ASP A 149 -0.70 31.54 11.77
N TYR A 150 -1.82 31.06 11.23
CA TYR A 150 -3.04 30.83 12.00
C TYR A 150 -2.81 29.82 13.14
N ALA A 151 -2.14 28.70 12.86
CA ALA A 151 -1.82 27.69 13.87
C ALA A 151 -0.89 28.25 14.98
N ARG A 152 0.06 29.11 14.64
CA ARG A 152 0.92 29.80 15.64
C ARG A 152 0.14 30.78 16.52
N ALA A 153 -0.82 31.47 15.94
CA ALA A 153 -1.67 32.42 16.69
C ALA A 153 -2.70 31.71 17.59
N HIS A 154 -3.02 30.43 17.33
CA HIS A 154 -4.03 29.65 18.03
C HIS A 154 -3.49 28.27 18.45
N PRO A 155 -2.45 28.21 19.32
CA PRO A 155 -1.81 26.94 19.70
C PRO A 155 -2.80 26.00 20.39
N GLY A 156 -2.79 24.71 20.02
CA GLY A 156 -3.62 23.66 20.60
C GLY A 156 -5.12 23.73 20.25
N THR A 157 -5.57 24.70 19.44
CA THR A 157 -6.99 24.82 19.07
C THR A 157 -7.37 24.07 17.80
N LEU A 158 -6.39 23.79 16.94
CA LEU A 158 -6.60 23.04 15.70
C LEU A 158 -6.34 21.56 15.91
N SER A 159 -7.05 20.73 15.14
CA SER A 159 -6.82 19.30 15.08
C SER A 159 -6.68 18.80 13.65
N TYR A 160 -6.01 17.66 13.50
CA TYR A 160 -5.83 17.00 12.20
C TYR A 160 -6.09 15.50 12.28
N ALA A 161 -6.58 14.90 11.18
CA ALA A 161 -6.91 13.49 11.12
C ALA A 161 -5.68 12.61 10.80
N THR A 162 -5.57 11.44 11.48
CA THR A 162 -4.49 10.47 11.28
C THR A 162 -5.02 9.04 11.04
N PRO A 163 -5.58 8.72 9.86
CA PRO A 163 -6.08 7.37 9.58
C PRO A 163 -4.98 6.37 9.17
N ASN A 164 -3.76 6.83 8.90
CA ASN A 164 -2.62 6.01 8.49
C ASN A 164 -1.28 6.70 8.85
N SER A 165 -0.18 5.95 8.77
CA SER A 165 1.16 6.45 9.11
C SER A 165 1.61 7.62 8.22
N THR A 166 1.24 7.65 6.95
CA THR A 166 1.64 8.72 6.03
C THR A 166 1.06 10.06 6.47
N SER A 167 -0.25 10.09 6.77
CA SER A 167 -0.93 11.29 7.29
C SER A 167 -0.33 11.76 8.63
N LEU A 168 -0.05 10.81 9.52
CA LEU A 168 0.58 11.10 10.81
C LEU A 168 1.96 11.72 10.63
N VAL A 169 2.87 11.03 9.93
CA VAL A 169 4.27 11.47 9.78
C VAL A 169 4.34 12.78 9.00
N ALA A 170 3.49 12.98 7.99
CA ALA A 170 3.44 14.22 7.23
C ALA A 170 3.08 15.42 8.13
N MET A 171 2.00 15.28 8.93
CA MET A 171 1.58 16.39 9.81
C MET A 171 2.56 16.62 10.95
N GLU A 172 3.09 15.57 11.58
CA GLU A 172 4.09 15.72 12.63
C GLU A 172 5.39 16.36 12.09
N SER A 173 5.81 16.01 10.86
CA SER A 173 6.94 16.69 10.20
C SER A 173 6.66 18.19 9.97
N ILE A 174 5.46 18.53 9.48
CA ILE A 174 5.06 19.94 9.30
C ILE A 174 5.06 20.66 10.65
N LYS A 175 4.47 20.07 11.68
CA LYS A 175 4.42 20.64 13.05
C LYS A 175 5.82 20.87 13.59
N HIS A 176 6.69 19.88 13.48
CA HIS A 176 8.06 19.95 14.02
C HIS A 176 8.89 21.04 13.32
N ILE A 177 8.87 21.07 11.98
CA ILE A 177 9.64 22.03 11.19
C ILE A 177 9.08 23.45 11.36
N ALA A 178 7.76 23.63 11.30
CA ALA A 178 7.11 24.93 11.38
C ALA A 178 6.90 25.41 12.81
N LYS A 179 7.17 24.58 13.83
CA LYS A 179 6.99 24.87 15.27
C LYS A 179 5.57 25.33 15.58
N VAL A 180 4.58 24.56 15.15
CA VAL A 180 3.15 24.79 15.40
C VAL A 180 2.56 23.67 16.26
N ASP A 181 1.58 23.99 17.10
CA ASP A 181 0.88 23.03 17.95
C ASP A 181 -0.53 22.75 17.39
N ILE A 182 -0.71 21.52 16.88
CA ILE A 182 -1.95 21.02 16.28
C ILE A 182 -2.18 19.61 16.81
N LEU A 183 -3.38 19.29 17.30
CA LEU A 183 -3.71 18.02 17.92
C LEU A 183 -3.96 16.92 16.89
N GLY A 184 -3.27 15.78 16.98
CA GLY A 184 -3.53 14.60 16.15
C GLY A 184 -4.73 13.79 16.66
N VAL A 185 -5.70 13.52 15.78
CA VAL A 185 -6.89 12.71 16.08
C VAL A 185 -6.84 11.41 15.27
N PRO A 186 -6.76 10.23 15.90
CA PRO A 186 -6.70 8.97 15.19
C PRO A 186 -8.06 8.60 14.59
N TYR A 187 -8.02 8.08 13.35
CA TYR A 187 -9.18 7.59 12.62
C TYR A 187 -8.98 6.14 12.15
N LYS A 188 -10.07 5.39 12.02
CA LYS A 188 -10.03 4.02 11.51
C LYS A 188 -9.91 3.95 9.99
N SER A 189 -10.29 5.04 9.28
CA SER A 189 -10.29 5.05 7.81
C SER A 189 -10.22 6.47 7.24
N SER A 190 -9.67 6.60 6.01
CA SER A 190 -9.67 7.86 5.26
C SER A 190 -11.06 8.40 4.95
N PRO A 191 -12.06 7.58 4.54
CA PRO A 191 -13.42 8.08 4.33
C PRO A 191 -14.05 8.73 5.55
N GLN A 192 -13.88 8.14 6.75
CA GLN A 192 -14.36 8.72 8.00
C GLN A 192 -13.68 10.06 8.29
N ALA A 193 -12.36 10.11 8.17
CA ALA A 193 -11.58 11.33 8.39
C ALA A 193 -12.00 12.48 7.44
N LEU A 194 -12.31 12.15 6.17
CA LEU A 194 -12.83 13.13 5.20
C LEU A 194 -14.21 13.65 5.56
N THR A 195 -15.11 12.79 6.03
CA THR A 195 -16.45 13.20 6.49
C THR A 195 -16.34 14.19 7.65
N ASP A 196 -15.47 13.91 8.63
CA ASP A 196 -15.29 14.74 9.82
C ASP A 196 -14.53 16.06 9.50
N LEU A 197 -13.63 16.05 8.50
CA LEU A 197 -13.02 17.29 7.97
C LEU A 197 -14.08 18.21 7.34
N LEU A 198 -14.97 17.64 6.52
CA LEU A 198 -16.07 18.41 5.89
C LEU A 198 -17.06 18.92 6.93
N GLY A 199 -17.30 18.15 7.98
CA GLY A 199 -18.14 18.54 9.13
C GLY A 199 -17.45 19.50 10.11
N GLY A 200 -16.17 19.82 9.91
CA GLY A 200 -15.39 20.72 10.78
C GLY A 200 -14.98 20.11 12.12
N GLN A 201 -15.17 18.78 12.32
CA GLN A 201 -14.74 18.07 13.54
C GLN A 201 -13.21 18.04 13.68
N VAL A 202 -12.50 18.00 12.56
CA VAL A 202 -11.06 18.25 12.44
C VAL A 202 -10.82 19.35 11.41
N GLN A 203 -9.76 20.13 11.58
CA GLN A 203 -9.50 21.29 10.74
C GLN A 203 -8.54 21.03 9.60
N ALA A 204 -7.68 19.99 9.72
CA ALA A 204 -6.69 19.65 8.72
C ALA A 204 -6.60 18.15 8.50
N TYR A 205 -6.14 17.75 7.32
CA TYR A 205 -5.87 16.36 7.00
C TYR A 205 -4.87 16.27 5.84
N VAL A 206 -3.86 15.42 5.96
CA VAL A 206 -3.00 15.04 4.84
C VAL A 206 -3.60 13.78 4.23
N VAL A 207 -4.39 13.96 3.18
CA VAL A 207 -5.20 12.92 2.54
C VAL A 207 -4.50 12.36 1.30
N ASP A 208 -4.58 11.04 1.10
CA ASP A 208 -4.16 10.43 -0.17
C ASP A 208 -5.07 10.84 -1.34
N LEU A 209 -4.49 11.02 -2.52
CA LEU A 209 -5.27 11.43 -3.70
C LEU A 209 -6.33 10.41 -4.07
N GLY A 210 -6.08 9.10 -3.82
CA GLY A 210 -7.02 8.04 -4.13
C GLY A 210 -8.32 8.11 -3.34
N SER A 211 -8.27 8.53 -2.07
CA SER A 211 -9.45 8.75 -1.23
C SER A 211 -10.09 10.13 -1.46
N GLY A 212 -9.28 11.13 -1.79
CA GLY A 212 -9.67 12.54 -1.72
C GLY A 212 -9.88 13.24 -3.06
N LYS A 213 -9.44 12.70 -4.20
CA LYS A 213 -9.33 13.43 -5.47
C LYS A 213 -10.61 14.16 -5.89
N SER A 214 -11.76 13.54 -5.76
CA SER A 214 -13.06 14.17 -6.11
C SER A 214 -13.41 15.37 -5.22
N MET A 215 -12.85 15.46 -4.02
CA MET A 215 -13.02 16.58 -3.10
C MET A 215 -11.95 17.64 -3.30
N LEU A 216 -10.72 17.22 -3.68
CA LEU A 216 -9.57 18.09 -3.90
C LEU A 216 -9.70 18.94 -5.16
N THR A 217 -10.45 18.46 -6.16
CA THR A 217 -10.72 19.16 -7.43
C THR A 217 -12.00 20.03 -7.39
N GLY A 218 -12.71 20.02 -6.25
CA GLY A 218 -13.90 20.83 -6.01
C GLY A 218 -13.70 21.80 -4.85
N ASP A 219 -14.70 22.67 -4.61
CA ASP A 219 -14.64 23.67 -3.53
C ASP A 219 -14.99 23.10 -2.13
N LYS A 220 -15.06 21.77 -2.00
CA LYS A 220 -15.46 21.11 -0.75
C LYS A 220 -14.41 21.17 0.35
N VAL A 221 -13.14 21.21 -0.03
CA VAL A 221 -11.99 21.40 0.88
C VAL A 221 -11.03 22.40 0.27
N ARG A 222 -10.18 22.98 1.10
CA ARG A 222 -9.11 23.85 0.60
C ARG A 222 -7.79 23.10 0.62
N THR A 223 -7.22 22.90 -0.58
CA THR A 223 -5.92 22.23 -0.73
C THR A 223 -4.79 23.24 -0.60
N LEU A 224 -3.89 23.03 0.36
CA LEU A 224 -2.81 23.96 0.68
C LEU A 224 -1.45 23.54 0.10
N GLY A 225 -1.27 22.26 -0.20
CA GLY A 225 -0.01 21.74 -0.76
C GLY A 225 -0.03 20.25 -1.01
N ILE A 226 0.85 19.79 -1.90
CA ILE A 226 1.08 18.37 -2.18
C ILE A 226 2.35 17.89 -1.48
N THR A 227 2.38 16.63 -1.06
CA THR A 227 3.49 16.07 -0.28
C THR A 227 4.74 15.77 -1.10
N THR A 228 4.62 15.65 -2.42
CA THR A 228 5.76 15.37 -3.32
C THR A 228 6.73 16.54 -3.39
N ALA A 229 8.03 16.24 -3.60
CA ALA A 229 9.08 17.24 -3.75
C ALA A 229 8.85 18.20 -4.94
N GLN A 230 8.21 17.71 -6.00
CA GLN A 230 7.91 18.47 -7.23
C GLN A 230 6.39 18.58 -7.43
N PRO A 231 5.93 19.59 -8.20
CA PRO A 231 4.53 19.67 -8.62
C PRO A 231 4.09 18.37 -9.31
N SER A 232 2.87 17.92 -9.02
CA SER A 232 2.35 16.68 -9.60
C SER A 232 1.31 16.95 -10.68
N PRO A 233 1.39 16.29 -11.84
CA PRO A 233 0.35 16.37 -12.86
C PRO A 233 -0.98 15.77 -12.39
N LEU A 234 -0.97 14.96 -11.33
CA LEU A 234 -2.17 14.37 -10.73
C LEU A 234 -3.03 15.40 -9.98
N LEU A 235 -2.43 16.53 -9.56
CA LEU A 235 -3.11 17.64 -8.88
C LEU A 235 -2.52 18.97 -9.36
N PRO A 236 -2.85 19.43 -10.59
CA PRO A 236 -2.28 20.64 -11.19
C PRO A 236 -2.59 21.89 -10.36
N GLY A 237 -1.62 22.81 -10.30
CA GLY A 237 -1.77 24.10 -9.62
C GLY A 237 -1.56 24.06 -8.10
N VAL A 238 -1.43 22.90 -7.49
CA VAL A 238 -1.15 22.76 -6.06
C VAL A 238 0.37 22.75 -5.82
N PRO A 239 0.91 23.67 -4.99
CA PRO A 239 2.34 23.74 -4.76
C PRO A 239 2.83 22.59 -3.86
N PRO A 240 4.09 22.13 -4.01
CA PRO A 240 4.73 21.26 -3.04
C PRO A 240 4.80 21.89 -1.64
N ILE A 241 4.50 21.12 -0.60
CA ILE A 241 4.63 21.55 0.81
C ILE A 241 6.06 21.99 1.10
N GLY A 242 7.08 21.34 0.50
CA GLY A 242 8.49 21.66 0.64
C GLY A 242 8.90 23.07 0.16
N GLN A 243 8.06 23.75 -0.62
CA GLN A 243 8.31 25.15 -0.97
C GLN A 243 8.19 26.06 0.26
N THR A 244 7.26 25.77 1.17
CA THR A 244 7.04 26.51 2.42
C THR A 244 7.75 25.86 3.61
N VAL A 245 7.65 24.55 3.75
CA VAL A 245 8.24 23.75 4.83
C VAL A 245 9.52 23.12 4.30
N LYS A 246 10.64 23.83 4.41
CA LYS A 246 11.92 23.39 3.83
C LYS A 246 12.37 22.04 4.35
N GLY A 247 12.78 21.16 3.44
CA GLY A 247 13.18 19.79 3.77
C GLY A 247 12.02 18.77 3.83
N PHE A 248 10.78 19.22 3.60
CA PHE A 248 9.65 18.32 3.53
C PHE A 248 9.57 17.63 2.16
N ASP A 249 9.61 16.31 2.16
CA ASP A 249 9.36 15.43 1.01
C ASP A 249 8.88 14.09 1.54
N LEU A 250 7.66 13.69 1.19
CA LEU A 250 7.06 12.46 1.67
C LEU A 250 6.09 11.90 0.64
N THR A 251 6.27 10.62 0.29
CA THR A 251 5.40 9.90 -0.63
C THR A 251 5.05 8.53 -0.06
N SER A 252 3.84 8.08 -0.34
CA SER A 252 3.42 6.70 -0.03
C SER A 252 3.58 5.83 -1.27
N TRP A 253 4.03 4.61 -1.08
CA TRP A 253 4.12 3.60 -2.12
C TRP A 253 3.15 2.44 -1.86
N ASN A 254 2.74 1.76 -2.94
CA ASN A 254 1.93 0.55 -2.89
C ASN A 254 2.67 -0.61 -3.53
N GLY A 255 2.58 -1.79 -2.91
CA GLY A 255 3.17 -3.01 -3.41
C GLY A 255 2.36 -4.25 -3.04
N ILE A 256 2.59 -5.32 -3.79
CA ILE A 256 1.97 -6.62 -3.59
C ILE A 256 3.01 -7.59 -3.05
N PHE A 257 2.63 -8.28 -2.00
CA PHE A 257 3.40 -9.32 -1.31
C PHE A 257 2.57 -10.60 -1.22
N GLY A 258 3.24 -11.69 -0.94
CA GLY A 258 2.62 -12.88 -0.37
C GLY A 258 3.26 -13.22 0.97
N PRO A 259 2.78 -14.26 1.69
CA PRO A 259 3.44 -14.76 2.89
C PRO A 259 4.85 -15.28 2.57
N ALA A 260 5.71 -15.36 3.57
CA ALA A 260 7.08 -15.85 3.40
C ALA A 260 7.11 -17.29 2.86
N GLY A 261 8.07 -17.58 1.97
CA GLY A 261 8.29 -18.94 1.45
C GLY A 261 7.40 -19.31 0.27
N MET A 262 6.84 -18.35 -0.46
CA MET A 262 6.14 -18.64 -1.71
C MET A 262 7.07 -19.33 -2.73
N PRO A 263 6.58 -20.33 -3.51
CA PRO A 263 7.38 -20.97 -4.55
C PRO A 263 7.86 -19.95 -5.60
N PRO A 264 9.15 -19.96 -5.99
CA PRO A 264 9.69 -18.98 -6.94
C PRO A 264 8.92 -18.93 -8.27
N ALA A 265 8.44 -20.06 -8.77
CA ALA A 265 7.66 -20.11 -10.02
C ALA A 265 6.31 -19.37 -9.90
N VAL A 266 5.66 -19.41 -8.73
CA VAL A 266 4.42 -18.69 -8.43
C VAL A 266 4.69 -17.18 -8.36
N VAL A 267 5.76 -16.77 -7.67
CA VAL A 267 6.18 -15.37 -7.57
C VAL A 267 6.48 -14.80 -8.96
N GLN A 268 7.27 -15.53 -9.76
CA GLN A 268 7.61 -15.10 -11.12
C GLN A 268 6.38 -14.99 -12.02
N ARG A 269 5.45 -15.94 -11.93
CA ARG A 269 4.18 -15.90 -12.69
C ARG A 269 3.37 -14.65 -12.32
N LEU A 270 3.18 -14.39 -11.03
CA LEU A 270 2.45 -13.22 -10.53
C LEU A 270 3.15 -11.91 -10.94
N ASN A 271 4.47 -11.83 -10.77
CA ASN A 271 5.24 -10.66 -11.18
C ASN A 271 5.08 -10.37 -12.67
N THR A 272 5.25 -11.38 -13.54
CA THR A 272 5.10 -11.22 -15.00
C THR A 272 3.72 -10.68 -15.36
N GLU A 273 2.65 -11.21 -14.79
CA GLU A 273 1.30 -10.75 -15.09
C GLU A 273 1.04 -9.34 -14.52
N LEU A 274 1.57 -9.02 -13.34
CA LEU A 274 1.46 -7.68 -12.76
C LEU A 274 2.24 -6.65 -13.59
N GLN A 275 3.44 -6.97 -14.10
CA GLN A 275 4.17 -6.08 -15.01
C GLN A 275 3.33 -5.77 -16.25
N ALA A 276 2.68 -6.78 -16.84
CA ALA A 276 1.84 -6.58 -18.00
C ALA A 276 0.57 -5.76 -17.69
N VAL A 277 -0.04 -5.95 -16.50
CA VAL A 277 -1.15 -5.11 -16.00
C VAL A 277 -0.72 -3.66 -15.86
N LEU A 278 0.44 -3.40 -15.26
CA LEU A 278 0.93 -2.05 -14.99
C LEU A 278 1.48 -1.34 -16.24
N ALA A 279 1.85 -2.09 -17.27
CA ALA A 279 2.23 -1.54 -18.57
C ALA A 279 1.04 -1.22 -19.47
N ASP A 280 -0.16 -1.75 -19.15
CA ASP A 280 -1.37 -1.51 -19.91
C ASP A 280 -1.85 -0.05 -19.76
N LYS A 281 -2.07 0.62 -20.90
CA LYS A 281 -2.45 2.05 -20.94
C LYS A 281 -3.79 2.32 -20.24
N ASP A 282 -4.80 1.47 -20.44
CA ASP A 282 -6.11 1.61 -19.79
C ASP A 282 -5.98 1.51 -18.26
N THR A 283 -5.13 0.60 -17.78
CA THR A 283 -4.79 0.48 -16.35
C THR A 283 -4.12 1.73 -15.82
N GLN A 284 -3.11 2.25 -16.53
CA GLN A 284 -2.42 3.48 -16.12
C GLN A 284 -3.36 4.68 -16.08
N ASP A 285 -4.22 4.83 -17.09
CA ASP A 285 -5.18 5.93 -17.15
C ASP A 285 -6.22 5.86 -16.01
N LYS A 286 -6.74 4.66 -15.71
CA LYS A 286 -7.65 4.45 -14.58
C LYS A 286 -6.98 4.75 -13.23
N LEU A 287 -5.73 4.33 -13.05
CA LEU A 287 -4.96 4.61 -11.85
C LEU A 287 -4.66 6.12 -11.71
N ALA A 288 -4.30 6.80 -12.81
CA ALA A 288 -4.09 8.25 -12.81
C ALA A 288 -5.38 9.03 -12.49
N GLN A 289 -6.55 8.55 -12.94
CA GLN A 289 -7.85 9.15 -12.60
C GLN A 289 -8.12 9.16 -11.10
N ILE A 290 -7.68 8.13 -10.37
CA ILE A 290 -7.77 8.08 -8.91
C ILE A 290 -6.55 8.70 -8.21
N GLY A 291 -5.66 9.39 -8.93
CA GLY A 291 -4.52 10.07 -8.33
C GLY A 291 -3.34 9.18 -8.00
N PHE A 292 -3.24 8.00 -8.61
CA PHE A 292 -2.13 7.06 -8.42
C PHE A 292 -1.15 7.12 -9.59
N GLN A 293 0.13 7.12 -9.30
CA GLN A 293 1.20 7.08 -10.28
C GLN A 293 1.81 5.67 -10.35
N VAL A 294 1.67 5.03 -11.50
CA VAL A 294 2.30 3.72 -11.74
C VAL A 294 3.82 3.89 -11.80
N TRP A 295 4.50 3.13 -10.95
CA TRP A 295 5.96 3.08 -10.89
C TRP A 295 6.43 1.70 -10.42
N PRO A 296 6.39 0.68 -11.30
CA PRO A 296 6.68 -0.70 -10.92
C PRO A 296 8.17 -0.93 -10.71
N SER A 297 8.51 -1.89 -9.85
CA SER A 297 9.80 -2.57 -9.90
C SER A 297 9.80 -3.59 -11.02
N ARG A 298 10.93 -3.82 -11.66
CA ARG A 298 11.03 -4.80 -12.77
C ARG A 298 10.99 -6.24 -12.27
N THR A 299 11.61 -6.49 -11.11
CA THR A 299 11.70 -7.81 -10.50
C THR A 299 11.28 -7.79 -9.02
N PRO A 300 10.94 -8.96 -8.45
CA PRO A 300 10.70 -9.09 -7.00
C PRO A 300 11.90 -8.68 -6.16
N GLU A 301 13.12 -8.95 -6.61
CA GLU A 301 14.38 -8.60 -5.91
C GLU A 301 14.59 -7.09 -5.89
N GLU A 302 14.33 -6.38 -7.00
CA GLU A 302 14.36 -4.92 -7.05
C GLU A 302 13.34 -4.32 -6.07
N PHE A 303 12.15 -4.92 -5.98
CA PHE A 303 11.16 -4.51 -5.00
C PHE A 303 11.59 -4.78 -3.56
N ALA A 304 12.22 -5.93 -3.28
CA ALA A 304 12.77 -6.22 -1.96
C ALA A 304 13.82 -5.19 -1.53
N GLN A 305 14.73 -4.81 -2.44
CA GLN A 305 15.74 -3.77 -2.20
C GLN A 305 15.10 -2.41 -1.92
N TYR A 306 14.07 -2.04 -2.70
CA TYR A 306 13.31 -0.82 -2.47
C TYR A 306 12.66 -0.79 -1.08
N VAL A 307 12.01 -1.89 -0.65
CA VAL A 307 11.40 -2.00 0.69
C VAL A 307 12.43 -1.82 1.79
N ALA A 308 13.62 -2.43 1.66
CA ALA A 308 14.70 -2.29 2.63
C ALA A 308 15.21 -0.83 2.74
N GLN A 309 15.35 -0.13 1.60
CA GLN A 309 15.69 1.29 1.56
C GLN A 309 14.60 2.15 2.21
N GLN A 310 13.33 1.85 1.92
CA GLN A 310 12.19 2.56 2.50
C GLN A 310 12.09 2.37 4.02
N LEU A 311 12.45 1.22 4.54
CA LEU A 311 12.52 0.97 5.99
C LEU A 311 13.49 1.95 6.68
N ALA A 312 14.68 2.13 6.12
CA ALA A 312 15.68 3.07 6.64
C ALA A 312 15.21 4.54 6.48
N HIS A 313 14.66 4.87 5.32
CA HIS A 313 14.15 6.23 5.03
C HIS A 313 13.03 6.64 5.99
N TRP A 314 12.00 5.80 6.17
CA TRP A 314 10.89 6.09 7.06
C TRP A 314 11.30 6.18 8.54
N ARG A 315 12.28 5.39 8.97
CA ARG A 315 12.86 5.54 10.31
C ARG A 315 13.46 6.93 10.49
N THR A 316 14.21 7.41 9.51
CA THR A 316 14.80 8.77 9.55
C THR A 316 13.72 9.84 9.57
N LEU A 317 12.68 9.74 8.73
CA LEU A 317 11.56 10.70 8.71
C LEU A 317 10.84 10.76 10.06
N ILE A 318 10.54 9.61 10.67
CA ILE A 318 9.86 9.51 11.96
C ILE A 318 10.70 10.14 13.07
N GLN A 319 12.02 9.89 13.09
CA GLN A 319 12.94 10.50 14.04
C GLN A 319 13.02 12.03 13.85
N GLN A 320 13.13 12.50 12.61
CA GLN A 320 13.16 13.93 12.29
C GLN A 320 11.86 14.65 12.61
N ALA A 321 10.73 13.95 12.54
CA ALA A 321 9.42 14.47 12.96
C ALA A 321 9.25 14.50 14.51
N GLY A 322 10.24 14.03 15.28
CA GLY A 322 10.18 13.99 16.75
C GLY A 322 9.20 12.94 17.30
N ILE A 323 8.73 11.99 16.47
CA ILE A 323 7.75 10.99 16.87
C ILE A 323 8.45 9.91 17.71
N GLN A 324 7.92 9.64 18.91
CA GLN A 324 8.39 8.55 19.77
C GLN A 324 7.59 7.29 19.47
N ALA A 325 8.30 6.13 19.45
CA ALA A 325 7.64 4.85 19.29
C ALA A 325 6.73 4.55 20.49
N THR A 326 5.54 4.03 20.20
CA THR A 326 4.54 3.69 21.23
C THR A 326 4.27 2.17 21.25
N THR A 327 3.64 1.71 22.33
CA THR A 327 3.09 0.34 22.36
C THR A 327 1.86 0.28 21.43
N PRO A 328 1.70 -0.77 20.61
CA PRO A 328 0.58 -0.93 19.68
C PRO A 328 -0.78 -0.96 20.36
#